data_8ed1df30df91e59f9057af71ce7556d4
#
_entry.id   8ed1df30df91e59f9057af71ce7556d4
#
_cell.length_a   1.000
_cell.length_b   1.000
_cell.length_c   1.000
_cell.angle_alpha   90.00
_cell.angle_beta   90.00
_cell.angle_gamma   90.00
#
_symmetry.space_group_name_H-M   'P 1'
#
loop_
_entity.id
_entity.type
_entity.pdbx_description
1 polymer ?
#
loop_
_entity_poly.entity_id
_entity_poly.type
_entity_poly.pdbx_seq_one_letter_code
_entity_poly.pdbx_strand_id
1 'polypeptide(L)'
;MELFSKILLVITLTTAFLSDTCAQERSIGTSWSFTGIGLTYDHLVKETAFVHVGAQLEMTETFIGRARIPGGSVSFTWNDILGSTTSRNGNRISFFTGAGAAAGYCKDFRVKRKEQVRYGSFFGLKGRAGVKIEYDRNINITAAVAPVLGMHLFKKEETVMMRYYRYGLLQTLMPELTISYRF
;
A
#
# COMPACT_ATOMS: atom_id res chain seq x y z
N MET A 1 7.12 12.64 26.46
CA MET A 1 8.52 12.64 25.99
C MET A 1 9.03 11.26 25.58
N GLU A 2 8.76 10.18 26.32
CA GLU A 2 9.22 8.81 25.98
C GLU A 2 8.71 8.24 24.65
N LEU A 3 7.45 8.51 24.27
CA LEU A 3 6.89 8.00 23.03
C LEU A 3 7.56 8.61 21.79
N PHE A 4 7.85 9.91 21.86
CA PHE A 4 8.52 10.64 20.78
C PHE A 4 9.97 10.16 20.59
N SER A 5 10.67 9.85 21.68
CA SER A 5 12.03 9.28 21.66
C SER A 5 12.04 7.87 21.04
N LYS A 6 11.06 7.04 21.35
CA LYS A 6 10.94 5.68 20.78
C LYS A 6 10.61 5.71 19.28
N ILE A 7 9.75 6.63 18.86
CA ILE A 7 9.42 6.83 17.44
C ILE A 7 10.66 7.36 16.69
N LEU A 8 11.38 8.32 17.26
CA LEU A 8 12.61 8.85 16.67
C LEU A 8 13.70 7.77 16.57
N LEU A 9 13.82 6.91 17.58
CA LEU A 9 14.77 5.78 17.58
C LEU A 9 14.42 4.76 16.48
N VAL A 10 13.15 4.45 16.29
CA VAL A 10 12.72 3.54 15.22
C VAL A 10 12.99 4.15 13.84
N ILE A 11 12.75 5.45 13.67
CA ILE A 11 13.02 6.15 12.41
C ILE A 11 14.54 6.20 12.14
N THR A 12 15.36 6.49 13.15
CA THR A 12 16.84 6.48 13.01
C THR A 12 17.41 5.09 12.80
N LEU A 13 16.85 4.06 13.42
CA LEU A 13 17.26 2.68 13.17
C LEU A 13 16.91 2.23 11.75
N THR A 14 15.71 2.57 11.27
CA THR A 14 15.31 2.27 9.87
C THR A 14 16.16 3.02 8.85
N THR A 15 16.55 4.27 9.12
CA THR A 15 17.45 5.03 8.22
C THR A 15 18.89 4.51 8.24
N ALA A 16 19.38 3.99 9.37
CA ALA A 16 20.73 3.41 9.47
C ALA A 16 20.88 2.09 8.70
N PHE A 17 19.82 1.27 8.63
CA PHE A 17 19.79 0.06 7.78
C PHE A 17 19.71 0.35 6.27
N LEU A 18 19.41 1.60 5.87
CA LEU A 18 19.28 2.02 4.48
C LEU A 18 20.59 2.58 3.89
N SER A 19 21.70 2.59 4.63
CA SER A 19 22.94 3.28 4.24
C SER A 19 24.05 2.41 3.64
N ASP A 20 23.82 1.12 3.36
CA ASP A 20 24.82 0.28 2.70
C ASP A 20 24.73 0.31 1.17
N THR A 21 25.60 1.09 0.63
CA THR A 21 26.47 1.07 -0.56
C THR A 21 26.25 -0.04 -1.59
N CYS A 22 25.25 0.15 -2.41
CA CYS A 22 25.24 -0.13 -3.85
C CYS A 22 24.35 0.94 -4.45
N ALA A 23 24.49 1.25 -5.76
CA ALA A 23 23.57 2.17 -6.44
C ALA A 23 22.14 1.61 -6.39
N GLN A 24 21.51 1.69 -5.22
CA GLN A 24 20.20 1.14 -4.93
C GLN A 24 19.17 2.09 -5.53
N GLU A 25 18.50 1.63 -6.56
CA GLU A 25 17.41 2.38 -7.17
C GLU A 25 16.28 2.61 -6.16
N ARG A 26 15.98 3.88 -5.94
CA ARG A 26 14.89 4.33 -5.08
C ARG A 26 13.87 5.05 -5.94
N SER A 27 12.60 4.92 -5.61
CA SER A 27 11.57 5.71 -6.28
C SER A 27 10.51 6.19 -5.29
N ILE A 28 10.00 7.38 -5.52
CA ILE A 28 8.87 7.95 -4.81
C ILE A 28 7.76 8.23 -5.81
N GLY A 29 6.52 8.00 -5.43
CA GLY A 29 5.41 8.14 -6.35
C GLY A 29 4.08 8.36 -5.69
N THR A 30 3.07 8.45 -6.54
CA THR A 30 1.67 8.51 -6.16
C THR A 30 0.96 7.26 -6.65
N SER A 31 0.07 6.73 -5.83
CA SER A 31 -0.78 5.60 -6.18
C SER A 31 -2.25 5.99 -6.18
N TRP A 32 -2.99 5.38 -7.08
CA TRP A 32 -4.44 5.45 -7.17
C TRP A 32 -5.00 4.04 -7.10
N SER A 33 -5.92 3.82 -6.18
CA SER A 33 -6.64 2.57 -6.01
C SER A 33 -8.14 2.83 -5.96
N PHE A 34 -8.93 1.77 -6.03
CA PHE A 34 -10.38 1.88 -5.83
C PHE A 34 -10.76 2.47 -4.47
N THR A 35 -9.94 2.26 -3.46
CA THR A 35 -10.20 2.75 -2.10
C THR A 35 -9.69 4.16 -1.86
N GLY A 36 -8.70 4.64 -2.64
CA GLY A 36 -8.17 5.98 -2.42
C GLY A 36 -6.93 6.33 -3.22
N ILE A 37 -6.27 7.36 -2.75
CA ILE A 37 -5.02 7.89 -3.32
C ILE A 37 -3.93 7.86 -2.25
N GLY A 38 -2.69 7.72 -2.66
CA GLY A 38 -1.58 7.61 -1.71
C GLY A 38 -0.23 8.03 -2.26
N LEU A 39 0.73 8.05 -1.35
CA LEU A 39 2.15 8.18 -1.63
C LEU A 39 2.81 6.81 -1.50
N THR A 40 3.78 6.55 -2.34
CA THR A 40 4.53 5.29 -2.36
C THR A 40 6.01 5.55 -2.40
N TYR A 41 6.74 4.63 -1.79
CA TYR A 41 8.18 4.57 -1.84
C TYR A 41 8.61 3.14 -2.16
N ASP A 42 9.38 2.97 -3.23
CA ASP A 42 9.99 1.70 -3.58
C ASP A 42 11.50 1.78 -3.37
N HIS A 43 12.07 0.71 -2.84
CA HIS A 43 13.49 0.55 -2.62
C HIS A 43 13.94 -0.80 -3.18
N LEU A 44 14.80 -0.77 -4.20
CA LEU A 44 15.37 -1.98 -4.77
C LEU A 44 16.42 -2.52 -3.80
N VAL A 45 16.16 -3.69 -3.23
CA VAL A 45 17.08 -4.35 -2.28
C VAL A 45 18.07 -5.25 -3.01
N LYS A 46 17.60 -5.88 -4.10
CA LYS A 46 18.39 -6.73 -5.01
C LYS A 46 17.86 -6.54 -6.43
N GLU A 47 18.62 -6.94 -7.44
CA GLU A 47 18.16 -6.90 -8.83
C GLU A 47 16.81 -7.60 -9.07
N THR A 48 16.49 -8.58 -8.22
CA THR A 48 15.28 -9.40 -8.30
C THR A 48 14.25 -9.10 -7.20
N ALA A 49 14.49 -8.13 -6.30
CA ALA A 49 13.57 -7.87 -5.20
C ALA A 49 13.57 -6.40 -4.77
N PHE A 50 12.38 -5.88 -4.45
CA PHE A 50 12.19 -4.54 -3.94
C PHE A 50 11.18 -4.49 -2.79
N VAL A 51 11.40 -3.54 -1.90
CA VAL A 51 10.47 -3.18 -0.83
C VAL A 51 9.57 -2.07 -1.32
N HIS A 52 8.28 -2.19 -1.05
CA HIS A 52 7.28 -1.17 -1.32
C HIS A 52 6.64 -0.71 -0.02
N VAL A 53 6.65 0.58 0.23
CA VAL A 53 5.95 1.23 1.34
C VAL A 53 4.91 2.17 0.77
N GLY A 54 3.67 2.07 1.25
CA GLY A 54 2.57 2.93 0.81
C GLY A 54 1.87 3.57 1.99
N ALA A 55 1.49 4.84 1.83
CA ALA A 55 0.59 5.56 2.73
C ALA A 55 -0.58 6.07 1.90
N GLN A 56 -1.81 5.64 2.22
CA GLN A 56 -3.01 5.95 1.45
C GLN A 56 -4.05 6.67 2.29
N LEU A 57 -4.78 7.57 1.63
CA LEU A 57 -6.04 8.14 2.12
C LEU A 57 -7.19 7.30 1.57
N GLU A 58 -7.94 6.66 2.46
CA GLU A 58 -9.08 5.82 2.13
C GLU A 58 -10.32 6.69 1.90
N MET A 59 -10.67 6.93 0.64
CA MET A 59 -11.67 7.95 0.25
C MET A 59 -12.99 7.37 -0.23
N THR A 60 -13.12 6.06 -0.42
CA THR A 60 -14.30 5.45 -1.03
C THR A 60 -15.61 5.85 -0.32
N GLU A 61 -15.66 5.71 0.99
CA GLU A 61 -16.86 6.07 1.77
C GLU A 61 -17.09 7.60 1.81
N THR A 62 -16.05 8.40 1.55
CA THR A 62 -16.16 9.87 1.43
C THR A 62 -16.76 10.25 0.09
N PHE A 63 -16.32 9.67 -1.03
CA PHE A 63 -16.84 9.94 -2.37
C PHE A 63 -18.31 9.58 -2.52
N ILE A 64 -18.74 8.49 -1.89
CA ILE A 64 -20.16 8.09 -1.94
C ILE A 64 -21.02 8.75 -0.84
N GLY A 65 -20.49 9.76 -0.16
CA GLY A 65 -21.22 10.57 0.83
C GLY A 65 -21.54 9.87 2.14
N ARG A 66 -20.89 8.73 2.45
CA ARG A 66 -21.13 7.93 3.67
C ARG A 66 -20.14 8.21 4.79
N ALA A 67 -19.07 8.91 4.50
CA ALA A 67 -18.11 9.38 5.48
C ALA A 67 -17.83 10.87 5.26
N ARG A 68 -17.64 11.62 6.36
CA ARG A 68 -17.28 13.05 6.30
C ARG A 68 -15.77 13.26 6.19
N ILE A 69 -15.00 12.30 6.67
CA ILE A 69 -13.55 12.39 6.77
C ILE A 69 -12.99 11.13 6.07
N PRO A 70 -11.95 11.26 5.26
CA PRO A 70 -11.27 10.09 4.71
C PRO A 70 -10.61 9.27 5.81
N GLY A 71 -10.48 7.97 5.58
CA GLY A 71 -9.63 7.11 6.38
C GLY A 71 -8.17 7.25 5.99
N GLY A 72 -7.29 6.54 6.70
CA GLY A 72 -5.88 6.47 6.37
C GLY A 72 -5.34 5.06 6.55
N SER A 73 -4.40 4.68 5.71
CA SER A 73 -3.73 3.39 5.81
C SER A 73 -2.25 3.49 5.46
N VAL A 74 -1.47 2.58 6.03
CA VAL A 74 -0.07 2.37 5.70
C VAL A 74 0.13 0.91 5.35
N SER A 75 1.05 0.64 4.44
CA SER A 75 1.36 -0.71 4.02
C SER A 75 2.83 -0.88 3.71
N PHE A 76 3.31 -2.10 3.90
CA PHE A 76 4.64 -2.55 3.59
C PHE A 76 4.53 -3.88 2.87
N THR A 77 5.22 -4.04 1.73
CA THR A 77 5.33 -5.33 1.04
C THR A 77 6.76 -5.56 0.55
N TRP A 78 7.20 -6.79 0.67
CA TRP A 78 8.37 -7.32 -0.01
C TRP A 78 7.91 -7.93 -1.32
N ASN A 79 8.53 -7.55 -2.44
CA ASN A 79 8.13 -7.96 -3.77
C ASN A 79 9.32 -8.59 -4.49
N ASP A 80 9.10 -9.77 -5.07
CA ASP A 80 10.08 -10.47 -5.90
C ASP A 80 9.73 -10.29 -7.38
N ILE A 81 10.72 -9.98 -8.20
CA ILE A 81 10.59 -9.86 -9.64
C ILE A 81 10.70 -11.27 -10.23
N LEU A 82 9.59 -11.76 -10.78
CA LEU A 82 9.49 -13.10 -11.36
C LEU A 82 10.16 -13.19 -12.74
N GLY A 83 10.20 -12.08 -13.45
CA GLY A 83 10.82 -12.00 -14.77
C GLY A 83 10.74 -10.59 -15.33
N SER A 84 11.62 -10.28 -16.25
CA SER A 84 11.63 -9.00 -16.95
C SER A 84 11.88 -9.20 -18.45
N THR A 85 11.30 -8.33 -19.26
CA THR A 85 11.51 -8.27 -20.70
C THR A 85 11.73 -6.82 -21.11
N THR A 86 12.43 -6.62 -22.22
CA THR A 86 12.65 -5.28 -22.77
C THR A 86 11.80 -5.12 -24.02
N SER A 87 10.97 -4.08 -24.04
CA SER A 87 10.15 -3.71 -25.21
C SER A 87 11.05 -3.23 -26.36
N ARG A 88 10.50 -3.24 -27.59
CA ARG A 88 11.17 -2.67 -28.78
C ARG A 88 11.62 -1.21 -28.62
N ASN A 89 10.93 -0.46 -27.77
CA ASN A 89 11.23 0.94 -27.44
C ASN A 89 12.27 1.10 -26.31
N GLY A 90 12.90 0.01 -25.86
CA GLY A 90 13.89 0.06 -24.79
C GLY A 90 13.32 0.08 -23.37
N ASN A 91 12.00 0.12 -23.19
CA ASN A 91 11.36 0.12 -21.88
C ASN A 91 11.46 -1.27 -21.25
N ARG A 92 11.91 -1.35 -20.00
CA ARG A 92 11.92 -2.60 -19.24
C ARG A 92 10.54 -2.84 -18.63
N ILE A 93 10.02 -4.05 -18.82
CA ILE A 93 8.75 -4.50 -18.26
C ILE A 93 9.07 -5.64 -17.30
N SER A 94 8.72 -5.50 -16.03
CA SER A 94 8.99 -6.48 -14.99
C SER A 94 7.67 -6.96 -14.37
N PHE A 95 7.54 -8.28 -14.23
CA PHE A 95 6.44 -8.92 -13.51
C PHE A 95 6.89 -9.21 -12.09
N PHE A 96 6.07 -8.90 -11.12
CA PHE A 96 6.41 -9.11 -9.72
C PHE A 96 5.24 -9.67 -8.91
N THR A 97 5.59 -10.32 -7.81
CA THR A 97 4.65 -10.72 -6.76
C THR A 97 5.27 -10.45 -5.40
N GLY A 98 4.43 -10.21 -4.41
CA GLY A 98 4.92 -9.91 -3.08
C GLY A 98 3.87 -10.08 -1.99
N ALA A 99 4.35 -10.03 -0.77
CA ALA A 99 3.53 -10.10 0.42
C ALA A 99 4.06 -9.17 1.51
N GLY A 100 3.19 -8.80 2.43
CA GLY A 100 3.53 -7.93 3.52
C GLY A 100 2.35 -7.67 4.45
N ALA A 101 2.29 -6.48 5.02
CA ALA A 101 1.26 -6.08 5.97
C ALA A 101 0.65 -4.73 5.62
N ALA A 102 -0.58 -4.53 6.05
CA ALA A 102 -1.25 -3.24 6.00
C ALA A 102 -2.02 -2.99 7.29
N ALA A 103 -2.06 -1.74 7.70
CA ALA A 103 -2.85 -1.28 8.84
C ALA A 103 -3.39 0.12 8.56
N GLY A 104 -4.52 0.45 9.17
CA GLY A 104 -5.12 1.76 8.98
C GLY A 104 -6.34 2.00 9.84
N TYR A 105 -6.97 3.15 9.61
CA TYR A 105 -8.20 3.55 10.27
C TYR A 105 -9.18 4.11 9.24
N CYS A 106 -10.25 3.38 9.00
CA CYS A 106 -11.22 3.76 7.96
C CYS A 106 -12.61 3.19 8.27
N LYS A 107 -13.58 3.57 7.46
CA LYS A 107 -14.87 2.87 7.37
C LYS A 107 -14.73 1.71 6.40
N ASP A 108 -15.21 0.53 6.80
CA ASP A 108 -15.23 -0.64 5.93
C ASP A 108 -16.48 -0.70 5.03
N PHE A 109 -16.45 -1.60 4.05
CA PHE A 109 -17.52 -1.76 3.07
C PHE A 109 -18.84 -2.22 3.67
N ARG A 110 -19.94 -1.58 3.24
CA ARG A 110 -21.30 -1.89 3.67
C ARG A 110 -21.96 -2.84 2.68
N VAL A 111 -22.27 -4.06 3.12
CA VAL A 111 -22.96 -5.05 2.30
C VAL A 111 -24.47 -4.87 2.33
N LYS A 112 -25.05 -4.68 3.52
CA LYS A 112 -26.50 -4.52 3.68
C LYS A 112 -26.88 -3.06 3.83
N ARG A 113 -27.96 -2.62 3.16
CA ARG A 113 -28.43 -1.21 3.19
C ARG A 113 -28.70 -0.67 4.61
N LYS A 114 -29.11 -1.53 5.54
CA LYS A 114 -29.37 -1.17 6.95
C LYS A 114 -28.17 -1.36 7.88
N GLU A 115 -27.04 -1.87 7.35
CA GLU A 115 -25.86 -2.11 8.17
C GLU A 115 -25.18 -0.77 8.55
N GLN A 116 -25.00 -0.55 9.84
CA GLN A 116 -24.24 0.59 10.32
C GLN A 116 -22.76 0.22 10.32
N VAL A 117 -22.01 0.81 9.40
CA VAL A 117 -20.56 0.67 9.34
C VAL A 117 -19.93 1.87 10.04
N ARG A 118 -19.10 1.61 11.04
CA ARG A 118 -18.40 2.63 11.83
C ARG A 118 -16.94 2.71 11.43
N TYR A 119 -16.30 3.81 11.75
CA TYR A 119 -14.86 3.93 11.71
C TYR A 119 -14.23 2.91 12.66
N GLY A 120 -13.11 2.38 12.24
CA GLY A 120 -12.36 1.42 13.01
C GLY A 120 -10.96 1.20 12.46
N SER A 121 -10.12 0.61 13.26
CA SER A 121 -8.78 0.20 12.84
C SER A 121 -8.86 -1.09 12.06
N PHE A 122 -8.09 -1.21 11.00
CA PHE A 122 -7.87 -2.49 10.33
C PHE A 122 -6.39 -2.86 10.33
N PHE A 123 -6.14 -4.14 10.27
CA PHE A 123 -4.80 -4.71 10.08
C PHE A 123 -4.91 -6.05 9.37
N GLY A 124 -3.92 -6.39 8.59
CA GLY A 124 -3.94 -7.65 7.85
C GLY A 124 -2.69 -7.87 7.01
N LEU A 125 -2.68 -9.02 6.35
CA LEU A 125 -1.68 -9.38 5.36
C LEU A 125 -2.05 -8.73 4.03
N LYS A 126 -1.11 -8.05 3.40
CA LYS A 126 -1.25 -7.48 2.06
C LYS A 126 -0.47 -8.34 1.07
N GLY A 127 -1.19 -8.87 0.07
CA GLY A 127 -0.57 -9.42 -1.13
C GLY A 127 -0.36 -8.30 -2.14
N ARG A 128 0.57 -8.46 -3.07
CA ARG A 128 0.75 -7.56 -4.21
C ARG A 128 1.26 -8.36 -5.41
N ALA A 129 0.64 -8.19 -6.57
CA ALA A 129 1.11 -8.80 -7.80
C ALA A 129 0.82 -7.86 -8.97
N GLY A 130 1.75 -7.71 -9.90
CA GLY A 130 1.57 -6.75 -10.98
C GLY A 130 2.70 -6.66 -11.97
N VAL A 131 2.63 -5.58 -12.73
CA VAL A 131 3.59 -5.24 -13.78
C VAL A 131 4.16 -3.86 -13.49
N LYS A 132 5.47 -3.73 -13.53
CA LYS A 132 6.22 -2.47 -13.45
C LYS A 132 6.84 -2.19 -14.81
N ILE A 133 6.57 -1.04 -15.38
CA ILE A 133 7.11 -0.55 -16.65
C ILE A 133 8.05 0.60 -16.33
N GLU A 134 9.32 0.46 -16.68
CA GLU A 134 10.30 1.53 -16.65
C GLU A 134 10.21 2.27 -17.98
N TYR A 135 9.46 3.38 -17.99
CA TYR A 135 9.12 4.11 -19.22
C TYR A 135 10.25 5.01 -19.70
N ASP A 136 10.97 5.62 -18.79
CA ASP A 136 12.13 6.47 -19.07
C ASP A 136 13.17 6.20 -17.97
N ARG A 137 14.33 6.82 -18.07
CA ARG A 137 15.41 6.65 -17.08
C ARG A 137 14.93 6.86 -15.65
N ASN A 138 13.92 7.72 -15.46
CA ASN A 138 13.48 8.15 -14.13
C ASN A 138 11.99 7.91 -13.83
N ILE A 139 11.19 7.42 -14.78
CA ILE A 139 9.74 7.25 -14.59
C ILE A 139 9.38 5.76 -14.59
N ASN A 140 8.72 5.31 -13.54
CA ASN A 140 8.14 3.99 -13.46
C ASN A 140 6.61 4.10 -13.40
N ILE A 141 5.94 3.25 -14.16
CA ILE A 141 4.48 3.07 -14.12
C ILE A 141 4.23 1.64 -13.65
N THR A 142 3.47 1.49 -12.58
CA THR A 142 3.14 0.18 -12.01
C THR A 142 1.64 -0.02 -12.00
N ALA A 143 1.20 -1.18 -12.48
CA ALA A 143 -0.17 -1.65 -12.34
C ALA A 143 -0.15 -2.94 -11.53
N ALA A 144 -0.85 -2.96 -10.39
CA ALA A 144 -0.84 -4.10 -9.49
C ALA A 144 -2.21 -4.36 -8.87
N VAL A 145 -2.52 -5.61 -8.55
CA VAL A 145 -3.59 -5.97 -7.63
C VAL A 145 -3.00 -6.15 -6.23
N ALA A 146 -3.65 -5.61 -5.23
CA ALA A 146 -3.10 -5.51 -3.88
C ALA A 146 -4.12 -5.88 -2.79
N PRO A 147 -4.61 -7.15 -2.75
CA PRO A 147 -5.57 -7.61 -1.75
C PRO A 147 -5.03 -7.48 -0.33
N VAL A 148 -5.92 -7.12 0.61
CA VAL A 148 -5.63 -7.15 2.04
C VAL A 148 -6.56 -8.15 2.72
N LEU A 149 -5.99 -9.20 3.28
CA LEU A 149 -6.68 -10.18 4.10
C LEU A 149 -6.49 -9.80 5.57
N GLY A 150 -7.52 -9.26 6.20
CA GLY A 150 -7.37 -8.72 7.54
C GLY A 150 -8.66 -8.58 8.30
N MET A 151 -8.54 -7.99 9.48
CA MET A 151 -9.61 -7.75 10.41
C MET A 151 -9.84 -6.24 10.58
N HIS A 152 -11.11 -5.86 10.70
CA HIS A 152 -11.55 -4.52 11.00
C HIS A 152 -12.16 -4.47 12.40
N LEU A 153 -11.59 -3.66 13.28
CA LEU A 153 -11.98 -3.44 14.65
C LEU A 153 -12.72 -2.12 14.77
N PHE A 154 -13.93 -2.13 15.28
CA PHE A 154 -14.71 -0.92 15.49
C PHE A 154 -15.50 -0.98 16.81
N LYS A 155 -15.75 0.17 17.40
CA LYS A 155 -16.53 0.27 18.64
C LYS A 155 -18.01 0.37 18.32
N LYS A 156 -18.82 -0.52 18.90
CA LYS A 156 -20.28 -0.46 18.88
C LYS A 156 -20.76 -0.36 20.32
N GLU A 157 -21.30 0.83 20.69
CA GLU A 157 -21.65 1.15 22.09
C GLU A 157 -20.38 1.04 22.96
N GLU A 158 -20.37 0.19 23.96
CA GLU A 158 -19.20 -0.03 24.82
C GLU A 158 -18.35 -1.24 24.42
N THR A 159 -18.80 -2.01 23.42
CA THR A 159 -18.15 -3.25 23.02
C THR A 159 -17.29 -3.06 21.76
N VAL A 160 -16.10 -3.62 21.76
CA VAL A 160 -15.25 -3.72 20.56
C VAL A 160 -15.71 -4.90 19.71
N MET A 161 -16.10 -4.60 18.49
CA MET A 161 -16.52 -5.60 17.50
C MET A 161 -15.39 -5.83 16.49
N MET A 162 -15.23 -7.07 16.06
CA MET A 162 -14.25 -7.48 15.06
C MET A 162 -14.96 -8.14 13.88
N ARG A 163 -14.53 -7.84 12.66
CA ARG A 163 -14.99 -8.50 11.44
C ARG A 163 -13.90 -8.52 10.37
N TYR A 164 -14.12 -9.29 9.31
CA TYR A 164 -13.23 -9.27 8.14
C TYR A 164 -13.23 -7.89 7.47
N TYR A 165 -12.04 -7.41 7.09
CA TYR A 165 -11.86 -6.18 6.33
C TYR A 165 -12.29 -6.38 4.88
N ARG A 166 -13.46 -5.87 4.53
CA ARG A 166 -14.13 -6.17 3.25
C ARG A 166 -13.56 -5.39 2.09
N TYR A 167 -13.16 -4.12 2.30
CA TYR A 167 -12.49 -3.35 1.25
C TYR A 167 -11.17 -4.00 0.82
N GLY A 168 -10.47 -4.64 1.73
CA GLY A 168 -9.26 -5.38 1.41
C GLY A 168 -9.49 -6.50 0.40
N LEU A 169 -10.62 -7.18 0.49
CA LEU A 169 -11.00 -8.21 -0.50
C LEU A 169 -11.39 -7.60 -1.84
N LEU A 170 -12.08 -6.45 -1.85
CA LEU A 170 -12.46 -5.76 -3.09
C LEU A 170 -11.26 -5.25 -3.87
N GLN A 171 -10.14 -4.95 -3.22
CA GLN A 171 -8.88 -4.57 -3.87
C GLN A 171 -8.31 -5.67 -4.77
N THR A 172 -8.75 -6.92 -4.61
CA THR A 172 -8.41 -8.03 -5.53
C THR A 172 -9.00 -7.83 -6.92
N LEU A 173 -10.14 -7.16 -7.02
CA LEU A 173 -10.87 -6.96 -8.28
C LEU A 173 -10.48 -5.69 -9.03
N MET A 174 -9.75 -4.78 -8.39
CA MET A 174 -9.43 -3.47 -8.94
C MET A 174 -7.93 -3.21 -8.88
N PRO A 175 -7.29 -2.83 -9.99
CA PRO A 175 -5.86 -2.54 -10.00
C PRO A 175 -5.54 -1.25 -9.22
N GLU A 176 -4.40 -1.28 -8.55
CA GLU A 176 -3.69 -0.11 -8.04
C GLU A 176 -2.75 0.38 -9.15
N LEU A 177 -2.87 1.65 -9.54
CA LEU A 177 -1.96 2.31 -10.47
C LEU A 177 -1.00 3.19 -9.68
N THR A 178 0.30 3.09 -9.97
CA THR A 178 1.33 3.92 -9.36
C THR A 178 2.18 4.57 -10.44
N ILE A 179 2.43 5.86 -10.32
CA ILE A 179 3.44 6.58 -11.09
C ILE A 179 4.49 7.05 -10.11
N SER A 180 5.74 6.68 -10.36
CA SER A 180 6.86 7.01 -9.47
C SER A 180 8.06 7.54 -10.22
N TYR A 181 8.80 8.43 -9.57
CA TYR A 181 10.06 8.99 -10.02
C TYR A 181 11.22 8.26 -9.34
N ARG A 182 12.18 7.79 -10.14
CA ARG A 182 13.37 7.06 -9.71
C ARG A 182 14.57 8.01 -9.60
N PHE A 183 15.33 7.89 -8.56
CA PHE A 183 16.53 8.70 -8.27
C PHE A 183 17.63 7.86 -7.62
#